data_64c2a7785f98f4abc1daac1a3189ba1d
#
_entry.id   64c2a7785f98f4abc1daac1a3189ba1d
#
_cell.length_a   1.000
_cell.length_b   1.000
_cell.length_c   1.000
_cell.angle_alpha   90.00
_cell.angle_beta   90.00
_cell.angle_gamma   90.00
#
_symmetry.space_group_name_H-M   'P 1'
#
loop_
_entity.id
_entity.type
_entity.pdbx_description
1 polymer ?
#
loop_
_entity_poly.entity_id
_entity_poly.type
_entity_poly.pdbx_seq_one_letter_code
_entity_poly.pdbx_strand_id
1 'polypeptide(L)'
;MWITPHANVDDLVSRPADVIIKKHFLTMYAIVEMQGLQYKVEAGKKLFVNRMNAEKGAEVTFEKVLLVDNNGEVKVGAPVVEGAKVVCEVLDNECRGEKVLVFHKKRRKGYRKLNGHRQDLTNLVVKEIVLA
;
A
#
# COMPACT_ATOMS: atom_id res chain seq x y z
N MET A 1 -1.21 28.72 41.18
CA MET A 1 -1.13 27.33 41.61
C MET A 1 -2.11 26.44 40.89
N TRP A 2 -3.35 26.77 40.91
CA TRP A 2 -4.43 25.97 40.33
C TRP A 2 -4.44 26.00 38.81
N ILE A 3 -3.90 27.02 38.23
CA ILE A 3 -3.88 27.27 36.81
C ILE A 3 -3.06 26.21 36.05
N THR A 4 -1.94 25.82 36.64
CA THR A 4 -1.01 24.88 35.99
C THR A 4 -1.61 23.50 35.69
N PRO A 5 -2.32 22.83 36.61
CA PRO A 5 -2.96 21.59 36.31
C PRO A 5 -4.04 21.71 35.24
N HIS A 6 -4.79 22.80 35.25
CA HIS A 6 -5.79 23.04 34.22
C HIS A 6 -5.19 23.19 32.85
N ALA A 7 -4.14 23.94 32.72
CA ALA A 7 -3.45 24.11 31.45
C ALA A 7 -2.91 22.81 30.93
N ASN A 8 -2.39 21.96 31.78
CA ASN A 8 -1.90 20.64 31.39
C ASN A 8 -3.00 19.71 30.92
N VAL A 9 -4.16 19.75 31.60
CA VAL A 9 -5.31 18.93 31.22
C VAL A 9 -5.87 19.39 29.88
N ASP A 10 -5.98 20.68 29.69
CA ASP A 10 -6.45 21.22 28.42
C ASP A 10 -5.51 20.89 27.26
N ASP A 11 -4.22 20.99 27.51
CA ASP A 11 -3.21 20.61 26.53
C ASP A 11 -3.30 19.13 26.18
N LEU A 12 -3.51 18.28 27.18
CA LEU A 12 -3.62 16.83 26.95
C LEU A 12 -4.89 16.45 26.19
N VAL A 13 -5.97 17.19 26.42
CA VAL A 13 -7.23 16.94 25.72
C VAL A 13 -7.16 17.44 24.28
N SER A 14 -6.64 18.63 24.06
CA SER A 14 -6.61 19.21 22.72
C SER A 14 -5.59 18.54 21.81
N ARG A 15 -4.42 18.20 22.33
CA ARG A 15 -3.38 17.57 21.51
C ARG A 15 -3.78 16.28 20.85
N PRO A 16 -4.36 15.29 21.55
CA PRO A 16 -4.80 14.08 20.87
C PRO A 16 -5.88 14.33 19.83
N ALA A 17 -6.81 15.23 20.12
CA ALA A 17 -7.84 15.60 19.17
C ALA A 17 -7.26 16.27 17.93
N ASP A 18 -6.33 17.20 18.13
CA ASP A 18 -5.66 17.87 17.02
C ASP A 18 -4.86 16.88 16.16
N VAL A 19 -4.16 15.97 16.80
CA VAL A 19 -3.40 14.94 16.09
C VAL A 19 -4.32 14.04 15.28
N ILE A 20 -5.45 13.63 15.83
CA ILE A 20 -6.43 12.81 15.13
C ILE A 20 -7.03 13.58 13.95
N ILE A 21 -7.41 14.84 14.16
CA ILE A 21 -7.95 15.69 13.11
C ILE A 21 -6.93 15.93 12.01
N LYS A 22 -5.69 16.26 12.34
CA LYS A 22 -4.60 16.44 11.38
C LYS A 22 -4.35 15.17 10.59
N LYS A 23 -4.32 14.04 11.26
CA LYS A 23 -4.14 12.75 10.60
C LYS A 23 -5.26 12.44 9.62
N HIS A 24 -6.48 12.78 9.98
CA HIS A 24 -7.65 12.63 9.11
C HIS A 24 -7.60 13.58 7.92
N PHE A 25 -7.26 14.85 8.14
CA PHE A 25 -7.14 15.85 7.08
C PHE A 25 -5.93 15.63 6.17
N LEU A 26 -4.87 15.03 6.70
CA LEU A 26 -3.65 14.73 5.94
C LEU A 26 -3.70 13.38 5.23
N THR A 27 -4.85 12.70 5.28
CA THR A 27 -5.02 11.45 4.58
C THR A 27 -4.93 11.68 3.08
N MET A 28 -3.94 11.09 2.48
CA MET A 28 -3.67 11.16 1.06
C MET A 28 -3.56 9.74 0.53
N TYR A 29 -4.30 9.44 -0.52
CA TYR A 29 -4.20 8.15 -1.15
C TYR A 29 -4.05 8.30 -2.66
N ALA A 30 -3.54 7.26 -3.30
CA ALA A 30 -3.40 7.20 -4.74
C ALA A 30 -3.77 5.81 -5.23
N ILE A 31 -4.23 5.73 -6.46
CA ILE A 31 -4.39 4.46 -7.16
C ILE A 31 -3.25 4.36 -8.16
N VAL A 32 -2.46 3.32 -8.00
CA VAL A 32 -1.23 3.11 -8.77
C VAL A 32 -1.27 1.74 -9.44
N GLU A 33 -0.79 1.67 -10.65
CA GLU A 33 -0.57 0.40 -11.34
C GLU A 33 0.83 -0.12 -11.04
N MET A 34 0.91 -1.28 -10.40
CA MET A 34 2.16 -1.96 -10.09
C MET A 34 2.08 -3.39 -10.61
N GLN A 35 3.07 -3.80 -11.40
CA GLN A 35 3.16 -5.17 -11.93
C GLN A 35 1.87 -5.66 -12.60
N GLY A 36 1.21 -4.78 -13.34
CA GLY A 36 -0.01 -5.11 -14.08
C GLY A 36 -1.30 -5.07 -13.28
N LEU A 37 -1.24 -4.77 -11.99
CA LEU A 37 -2.40 -4.68 -11.10
C LEU A 37 -2.50 -3.29 -10.49
N GLN A 38 -3.71 -2.87 -10.19
CA GLN A 38 -3.98 -1.58 -9.58
C GLN A 38 -4.15 -1.72 -8.08
N TYR A 39 -3.53 -0.83 -7.33
CA TYR A 39 -3.58 -0.82 -5.87
C TYR A 39 -3.91 0.57 -5.36
N LYS A 40 -4.70 0.61 -4.29
CA LYS A 40 -4.91 1.82 -3.51
C LYS A 40 -3.80 1.90 -2.47
N VAL A 41 -3.01 2.96 -2.51
CA VAL A 41 -1.86 3.13 -1.62
C VAL A 41 -1.99 4.39 -0.78
N GLU A 42 -1.52 4.30 0.44
CA GLU A 42 -1.41 5.42 1.37
C GLU A 42 0.00 5.46 1.92
N ALA A 43 0.47 6.63 2.33
CA ALA A 43 1.81 6.75 2.90
C ALA A 43 1.94 5.90 4.17
N GLY A 44 3.01 5.12 4.26
CA GLY A 44 3.27 4.22 5.39
C GLY A 44 2.57 2.87 5.31
N LYS A 45 1.78 2.62 4.29
CA LYS A 45 1.06 1.36 4.12
C LYS A 45 1.98 0.28 3.55
N LYS A 46 1.89 -0.91 4.11
CA LYS A 46 2.56 -2.09 3.58
C LYS A 46 1.64 -2.84 2.63
N LEU A 47 2.18 -3.34 1.54
CA LEU A 47 1.40 -4.13 0.60
C LEU A 47 2.26 -5.21 -0.06
N PHE A 48 1.57 -6.23 -0.55
CA PHE A 48 2.20 -7.29 -1.32
C PHE A 48 1.83 -7.13 -2.79
N VAL A 49 2.84 -7.11 -3.63
CA VAL A 49 2.67 -7.04 -5.08
C VAL A 49 3.31 -8.27 -5.72
N ASN A 50 3.02 -8.51 -6.98
CA ASN A 50 3.69 -9.57 -7.72
C ASN A 50 5.21 -9.34 -7.70
N ARG A 51 5.97 -10.42 -7.70
CA ARG A 51 7.42 -10.35 -7.56
C ARG A 51 8.05 -9.38 -8.55
N MET A 52 8.87 -8.48 -8.02
CA MET A 52 9.66 -7.54 -8.79
C MET A 52 11.13 -7.92 -8.71
N ASN A 53 11.87 -7.55 -9.73
CA ASN A 53 13.30 -7.78 -9.78
C ASN A 53 14.03 -6.65 -9.04
N ALA A 54 13.88 -6.61 -7.72
CA ALA A 54 14.46 -5.59 -6.86
C ALA A 54 15.09 -6.23 -5.64
N GLU A 55 16.12 -5.61 -5.11
CA GLU A 55 16.78 -6.10 -3.92
C GLU A 55 16.07 -5.61 -2.65
N LYS A 56 16.25 -6.35 -1.56
CA LYS A 56 15.73 -5.96 -0.25
C LYS A 56 16.36 -4.63 0.18
N GLY A 57 15.50 -3.71 0.60
CA GLY A 57 15.92 -2.37 1.00
C GLY A 57 16.05 -1.38 -0.16
N ALA A 58 15.84 -1.81 -1.39
CA ALA A 58 15.87 -0.92 -2.55
C ALA A 58 14.63 -0.01 -2.61
N GLU A 59 14.80 1.18 -3.11
CA GLU A 59 13.68 2.08 -3.38
C GLU A 59 13.21 1.91 -4.82
N VAL A 60 11.91 1.78 -4.99
CA VAL A 60 11.28 1.65 -6.29
C VAL A 60 10.26 2.77 -6.45
N THR A 61 10.30 3.43 -7.59
CA THR A 61 9.37 4.51 -7.91
C THR A 61 8.40 4.05 -8.99
N PHE A 62 7.11 4.26 -8.74
CA PHE A 62 6.05 3.96 -9.69
C PHE A 62 5.49 5.25 -10.25
N GLU A 63 5.48 5.38 -11.55
CA GLU A 63 5.01 6.59 -12.24
C GLU A 63 3.59 6.46 -12.78
N LYS A 64 3.08 5.25 -12.91
CA LYS A 64 1.72 5.02 -13.42
C LYS A 64 0.67 5.25 -12.34
N VAL A 65 0.52 6.47 -11.94
CA VAL A 65 -0.49 6.89 -10.95
C VAL A 65 -1.75 7.28 -11.70
N LEU A 66 -2.84 6.58 -11.44
CA LEU A 66 -4.10 6.75 -12.15
C LEU A 66 -4.99 7.81 -11.51
N LEU A 67 -4.96 7.89 -10.19
CA LEU A 67 -5.77 8.82 -9.42
C LEU A 67 -5.03 9.20 -8.14
N VAL A 68 -5.15 10.44 -7.74
CA VAL A 68 -4.61 10.95 -6.47
C VAL A 68 -5.71 11.74 -5.77
N ASP A 69 -5.92 11.45 -4.49
CA ASP A 69 -6.76 12.24 -3.61
C ASP A 69 -5.89 12.85 -2.51
N ASN A 70 -5.77 14.15 -2.54
CA ASN A 70 -5.02 14.91 -1.55
C ASN A 70 -5.98 15.80 -0.77
N ASN A 71 -6.38 15.35 0.43
CA ASN A 71 -7.27 16.10 1.33
C ASN A 71 -8.57 16.59 0.68
N GLY A 72 -9.19 15.74 -0.14
CA GLY A 72 -10.40 16.08 -0.85
C GLY A 72 -10.20 16.67 -2.24
N GLU A 73 -8.98 17.05 -2.61
CA GLU A 73 -8.63 17.39 -3.97
C GLU A 73 -8.33 16.13 -4.76
N VAL A 74 -9.23 15.77 -5.67
CA VAL A 74 -9.09 14.57 -6.48
C VAL A 74 -8.55 14.96 -7.86
N LYS A 75 -7.46 14.32 -8.26
CA LYS A 75 -6.92 14.43 -9.61
C LYS A 75 -7.03 13.08 -10.28
N VAL A 76 -7.77 13.04 -11.37
CA VAL A 76 -7.95 11.83 -12.17
C VAL A 76 -7.11 11.94 -13.42
N GLY A 77 -6.31 10.91 -13.69
CA GLY A 77 -5.49 10.86 -14.89
C GLY A 77 -6.27 10.42 -16.12
N ALA A 78 -5.79 10.85 -17.27
CA ALA A 78 -6.34 10.45 -18.55
C ALA A 78 -5.23 9.94 -19.48
N PRO A 79 -4.72 8.72 -19.32
CA PRO A 79 -4.96 7.70 -18.29
C PRO A 79 -4.14 7.86 -17.01
N VAL A 80 -3.10 8.66 -17.00
CA VAL A 80 -2.12 8.79 -15.90
C VAL A 80 -2.02 10.24 -15.44
N VAL A 81 -1.94 10.45 -14.14
CA VAL A 81 -1.67 11.79 -13.58
C VAL A 81 -0.22 12.15 -13.85
N GLU A 82 0.00 13.21 -14.62
CA GLU A 82 1.35 13.65 -14.94
C GLU A 82 2.10 14.19 -13.71
N GLY A 83 3.37 13.80 -13.59
CA GLY A 83 4.25 14.24 -12.51
C GLY A 83 4.01 13.60 -11.16
N ALA A 84 2.96 12.80 -11.01
CA ALA A 84 2.72 12.07 -9.77
C ALA A 84 3.56 10.79 -9.74
N LYS A 85 4.13 10.51 -8.59
CA LYS A 85 4.98 9.33 -8.37
C LYS A 85 4.71 8.76 -6.99
N VAL A 86 4.85 7.46 -6.87
CA VAL A 86 4.79 6.78 -5.56
C VAL A 86 6.14 6.13 -5.31
N VAL A 87 6.75 6.49 -4.21
CA VAL A 87 8.05 5.94 -3.79
C VAL A 87 7.80 4.85 -2.76
N CYS A 88 8.27 3.66 -3.05
CA CYS A 88 8.14 2.50 -2.18
C CYS A 88 9.52 1.94 -1.84
N GLU A 89 9.61 1.32 -0.68
CA GLU A 89 10.81 0.58 -0.27
C GLU A 89 10.49 -0.91 -0.22
N VAL A 90 11.37 -1.70 -0.78
CA VAL A 90 11.23 -3.16 -0.76
C VAL A 90 11.64 -3.68 0.61
N LEU A 91 10.68 -4.23 1.35
CA LEU A 91 10.95 -4.85 2.65
C LEU A 91 11.47 -6.26 2.51
N ASP A 92 10.87 -7.02 1.60
CA ASP A 92 11.26 -8.41 1.35
C ASP A 92 10.87 -8.79 -0.07
N ASN A 93 11.81 -9.36 -0.80
CA ASN A 93 11.60 -9.79 -2.19
C ASN A 93 11.39 -11.30 -2.32
N GLU A 94 11.53 -12.05 -1.26
CA GLU A 94 11.39 -13.50 -1.26
C GLU A 94 10.13 -13.98 -0.54
N CYS A 95 9.11 -13.12 -0.45
CA CYS A 95 7.83 -13.50 0.12
C CYS A 95 7.09 -14.45 -0.81
N ARG A 96 6.53 -15.48 -0.23
CA ARG A 96 5.68 -16.40 -0.96
C ARG A 96 4.32 -16.47 -0.29
N GLY A 97 3.27 -16.47 -1.10
CA GLY A 97 1.92 -16.63 -0.62
C GLY A 97 1.64 -18.04 -0.13
N GLU A 98 0.40 -18.28 0.25
CA GLU A 98 -0.04 -19.61 0.65
C GLU A 98 -0.02 -20.57 -0.54
N LYS A 99 0.33 -21.82 -0.25
CA LYS A 99 0.30 -22.86 -1.27
C LYS A 99 -1.13 -23.25 -1.55
N VAL A 100 -1.52 -23.10 -2.81
CA VAL A 100 -2.83 -23.52 -3.29
C VAL A 100 -2.68 -24.90 -3.91
N LEU A 101 -3.42 -25.87 -3.36
CA LEU A 101 -3.44 -27.23 -3.89
C LEU A 101 -4.52 -27.33 -4.95
N VAL A 102 -4.11 -27.68 -6.15
CA VAL A 102 -5.01 -27.88 -7.28
C VAL A 102 -5.13 -29.36 -7.54
N PHE A 103 -6.29 -29.91 -7.21
CA PHE A 103 -6.56 -31.33 -7.35
C PHE A 103 -7.56 -31.55 -8.50
N HIS A 104 -7.17 -32.38 -9.45
CA HIS A 104 -8.01 -32.75 -10.56
C HIS A 104 -8.24 -34.26 -10.58
N LYS A 105 -9.48 -34.66 -10.67
CA LYS A 105 -9.86 -36.05 -10.75
C LYS A 105 -10.95 -36.21 -11.82
N LYS A 106 -10.80 -37.23 -12.66
CA LYS A 106 -11.86 -37.64 -13.59
C LYS A 106 -12.41 -38.99 -13.17
N ARG A 107 -13.74 -39.05 -13.07
CA ARG A 107 -14.45 -40.24 -12.63
C ARG A 107 -14.19 -41.41 -13.60
N ARG A 108 -13.85 -42.57 -13.05
CA ARG A 108 -13.66 -43.82 -13.77
C ARG A 108 -12.52 -43.85 -14.82
N LYS A 109 -11.62 -42.88 -14.80
CA LYS A 109 -10.53 -42.81 -15.79
C LYS A 109 -9.14 -42.90 -15.19
N GLY A 110 -9.02 -43.21 -13.91
CA GLY A 110 -7.70 -43.25 -13.24
C GLY A 110 -6.94 -41.96 -13.27
N TYR A 111 -7.57 -40.85 -13.67
CA TYR A 111 -6.96 -39.55 -13.75
C TYR A 111 -7.02 -38.87 -12.40
N ARG A 112 -5.86 -38.65 -11.79
CA ARG A 112 -5.70 -37.91 -10.53
C ARG A 112 -4.44 -37.10 -10.64
N LYS A 113 -4.57 -35.78 -10.54
CA LYS A 113 -3.41 -34.86 -10.50
C LYS A 113 -3.54 -33.92 -9.34
N LEU A 114 -2.50 -33.83 -8.55
CA LEU A 114 -2.38 -32.87 -7.47
C LEU A 114 -1.20 -31.97 -7.79
N ASN A 115 -1.48 -30.72 -8.11
CA ASN A 115 -0.48 -29.70 -8.33
C ASN A 115 -0.56 -28.65 -7.25
N GLY A 116 0.58 -28.19 -6.78
CA GLY A 116 0.64 -27.08 -5.84
C GLY A 116 1.11 -25.82 -6.57
N HIS A 117 0.47 -24.70 -6.26
CA HIS A 117 0.91 -23.40 -6.74
C HIS A 117 1.17 -22.50 -5.54
N ARG A 118 2.27 -21.78 -5.59
CA ARG A 118 2.62 -20.81 -4.57
C ARG A 118 3.16 -19.56 -5.25
N GLN A 119 2.40 -18.48 -5.12
CA GLN A 119 2.73 -17.21 -5.78
C GLN A 119 3.89 -16.52 -5.10
N ASP A 120 4.87 -16.12 -5.88
CA ASP A 120 5.97 -15.29 -5.41
C ASP A 120 5.52 -13.83 -5.36
N LEU A 121 5.78 -13.19 -4.23
CA LEU A 121 5.35 -11.82 -3.96
C LEU A 121 6.52 -10.99 -3.46
N THR A 122 6.39 -9.67 -3.59
CA THR A 122 7.31 -8.70 -3.01
C THR A 122 6.56 -7.87 -1.98
N ASN A 123 7.11 -7.74 -0.79
CA ASN A 123 6.54 -6.91 0.27
C ASN A 123 7.12 -5.51 0.15
N LEU A 124 6.24 -4.53 -0.01
CA LEU A 124 6.60 -3.12 -0.15
C LEU A 124 6.00 -2.30 0.98
N VAL A 125 6.68 -1.24 1.36
CA VAL A 125 6.10 -0.17 2.16
C VAL A 125 6.12 1.11 1.34
N VAL A 126 5.01 1.82 1.34
CA VAL A 126 4.89 3.10 0.64
C VAL A 126 5.53 4.18 1.52
N LYS A 127 6.62 4.78 1.06
CA LYS A 127 7.28 5.86 1.77
C LYS A 127 6.53 7.17 1.61
N GLU A 128 6.30 7.56 0.38
CA GLU A 128 5.63 8.81 0.09
C GLU A 128 4.95 8.80 -1.27
N ILE A 129 4.00 9.69 -1.43
CA ILE A 129 3.32 9.97 -2.69
C ILE A 129 3.74 11.38 -3.11
N VAL A 130 4.46 11.48 -4.21
CA VAL A 130 4.95 12.76 -4.72
C VAL A 130 3.99 13.28 -5.77
N LEU A 131 3.57 14.52 -5.63
CA LEU A 131 2.72 15.21 -6.59
C LEU A 131 3.55 16.18 -7.43
N ALA A 132 3.07 16.41 -8.62
CA ALA A 132 3.68 17.42 -9.51
C ALA A 132 3.36 18.83 -9.03
#